data_0296ffd7661b48ddcebe9aecd52a0e4b
#
_entry.id   0296ffd7661b48ddcebe9aecd52a0e4b
#
_cell.length_a   1.000
_cell.length_b   1.000
_cell.length_c   1.000
_cell.angle_alpha   90.00
_cell.angle_beta   90.00
_cell.angle_gamma   90.00
#
_symmetry.space_group_name_H-M   'P 1'
#
loop_
_entity.id
_entity.type
_entity.pdbx_description
1 polymer ?
#
loop_
_entity_poly.entity_id
_entity_poly.type
_entity_poly.pdbx_seq_one_letter_code
_entity_poly.pdbx_strand_id
1 'polypeptide(L)'
;MPSFFLKQKTLIYIVIFSYFLTGCTLNKALFNGNNLNGWIPYGTEKWYVENGELICESGPNAQYGYLKTKKNYKNFILELEFKQEANGNSGVFIRSTVDGTKVSGWQVEVAPPRKFTGGIYESYGRGWLIKPNPAKDSALKMGEWNYMKIKVIGSSITTWLNGTKMIHFTDKKIGAGEGGIALQIHDGGGIKVRWRNIYIKEL
;
A
#
# COMPACT_ATOMS: atom_id res chain seq x y z
N MET A 1 9.47 61.02 -62.07
CA MET A 1 9.47 59.54 -61.74
C MET A 1 9.47 59.40 -60.25
N PRO A 2 8.41 58.93 -59.58
CA PRO A 2 8.43 58.68 -58.14
C PRO A 2 8.76 57.23 -57.85
N SER A 3 9.76 57.02 -57.01
CA SER A 3 10.17 55.72 -56.51
C SER A 3 9.23 55.20 -55.44
N PHE A 4 8.62 54.00 -55.65
CA PHE A 4 7.82 53.30 -54.70
C PHE A 4 8.73 52.54 -53.74
N PHE A 5 8.75 52.92 -52.45
CA PHE A 5 9.35 52.15 -51.40
C PHE A 5 8.33 51.12 -50.86
N LEU A 6 8.54 49.86 -51.14
CA LEU A 6 7.77 48.75 -50.57
C LEU A 6 8.25 48.49 -49.12
N LYS A 7 7.43 48.79 -48.13
CA LYS A 7 7.69 48.43 -46.73
C LYS A 7 7.38 46.93 -46.53
N GLN A 8 8.43 46.14 -46.41
CA GLN A 8 8.28 44.73 -45.94
C GLN A 8 7.87 44.68 -44.47
N LYS A 9 6.66 44.14 -44.17
CA LYS A 9 6.23 43.85 -42.82
C LYS A 9 6.78 42.47 -42.42
N THR A 10 7.76 42.45 -41.52
CA THR A 10 8.27 41.20 -40.90
C THR A 10 7.25 40.74 -39.86
N LEU A 11 6.58 39.62 -40.11
CA LEU A 11 5.67 38.96 -39.19
C LEU A 11 6.49 38.04 -38.24
N ILE A 12 6.63 38.44 -36.97
CA ILE A 12 7.33 37.63 -35.96
C ILE A 12 6.27 36.67 -35.39
N TYR A 13 6.43 35.37 -35.70
CA TYR A 13 5.68 34.30 -35.04
C TYR A 13 6.36 33.98 -33.73
N ILE A 14 5.70 34.34 -32.61
CA ILE A 14 6.08 33.89 -31.26
C ILE A 14 5.51 32.51 -31.10
N VAL A 15 6.35 31.47 -31.20
CA VAL A 15 5.99 30.09 -30.85
C VAL A 15 6.09 29.98 -29.33
N ILE A 16 4.94 29.98 -28.64
CA ILE A 16 4.88 29.70 -27.19
C ILE A 16 5.02 28.19 -27.01
N PHE A 17 6.21 27.75 -26.60
CA PHE A 17 6.46 26.38 -26.22
C PHE A 17 5.92 26.16 -24.80
N SER A 18 4.71 25.65 -24.69
CA SER A 18 4.14 25.21 -23.40
C SER A 18 4.87 23.95 -22.94
N TYR A 19 5.81 24.12 -22.02
CA TYR A 19 6.40 22.98 -21.29
C TYR A 19 5.34 22.40 -20.37
N PHE A 20 4.72 21.29 -20.78
CA PHE A 20 4.00 20.43 -19.86
C PHE A 20 5.03 19.76 -18.93
N LEU A 21 5.23 20.30 -17.74
CA LEU A 21 5.90 19.63 -16.65
C LEU A 21 5.02 18.44 -16.23
N THR A 22 5.21 17.30 -16.86
CA THR A 22 4.70 16.03 -16.33
C THR A 22 5.45 15.78 -15.03
N GLY A 23 4.84 16.16 -13.92
CA GLY A 23 5.37 15.88 -12.59
C GLY A 23 5.56 14.37 -12.43
N CYS A 24 6.79 13.90 -12.54
CA CYS A 24 7.13 12.53 -12.18
C CYS A 24 6.95 12.41 -10.66
N THR A 25 5.80 11.87 -10.22
CA THR A 25 5.57 11.59 -8.80
C THR A 25 6.53 10.47 -8.40
N LEU A 26 7.58 10.86 -7.66
CA LEU A 26 8.58 9.92 -7.17
C LEU A 26 7.94 8.99 -6.12
N ASN A 27 8.37 7.73 -6.11
CA ASN A 27 8.02 6.81 -5.04
C ASN A 27 8.63 7.33 -3.74
N LYS A 28 7.78 7.55 -2.72
CA LYS A 28 8.21 7.98 -1.39
C LYS A 28 8.36 6.77 -0.49
N ALA A 29 9.50 6.66 0.20
CA ALA A 29 9.66 5.66 1.25
C ALA A 29 8.72 5.98 2.42
N LEU A 30 7.87 5.01 2.78
CA LEU A 30 7.06 5.05 4.00
C LEU A 30 7.83 4.53 5.22
N PHE A 31 8.80 3.66 4.99
CA PHE A 31 9.70 3.14 6.01
C PHE A 31 11.14 3.50 5.63
N ASN A 32 11.87 4.07 6.58
CA ASN A 32 13.23 4.60 6.37
C ASN A 32 14.36 3.60 6.71
N GLY A 33 14.00 2.37 7.11
CA GLY A 33 14.96 1.33 7.51
C GLY A 33 15.56 1.50 8.92
N ASN A 34 15.29 2.61 9.62
CA ASN A 34 16.00 2.93 10.87
C ASN A 34 15.08 3.02 12.08
N ASN A 35 13.85 3.50 11.91
CA ASN A 35 12.92 3.75 13.02
C ASN A 35 11.47 3.81 12.53
N LEU A 36 10.54 3.97 13.47
CA LEU A 36 9.09 4.05 13.19
C LEU A 36 8.59 5.49 12.96
N ASN A 37 9.46 6.42 12.58
CA ASN A 37 9.04 7.79 12.27
C ASN A 37 8.03 7.79 11.11
N GLY A 38 6.91 8.50 11.31
CA GLY A 38 5.79 8.49 10.35
C GLY A 38 4.73 7.43 10.61
N TRP A 39 4.94 6.55 11.60
CA TRP A 39 4.02 5.49 12.01
C TRP A 39 3.57 5.67 13.46
N ILE A 40 2.44 5.06 13.82
CA ILE A 40 1.86 5.02 15.16
C ILE A 40 1.51 3.56 15.45
N PRO A 41 2.09 2.95 16.50
CA PRO A 41 1.70 1.63 16.96
C PRO A 41 0.39 1.68 17.76
N TYR A 42 -0.42 0.64 17.60
CA TYR A 42 -1.67 0.40 18.34
C TYR A 42 -1.70 -1.04 18.86
N GLY A 43 -2.22 -1.21 20.06
CA GLY A 43 -2.22 -2.51 20.76
C GLY A 43 -0.91 -2.73 21.54
N THR A 44 -0.74 -3.95 22.05
CA THR A 44 0.39 -4.36 22.90
C THR A 44 1.43 -5.20 22.19
N GLU A 45 1.22 -5.44 20.89
CA GLU A 45 2.08 -6.24 20.06
C GLU A 45 3.40 -5.49 19.76
N LYS A 46 4.46 -6.24 19.48
CA LYS A 46 5.80 -5.65 19.31
C LYS A 46 6.02 -5.18 17.89
N TRP A 47 6.43 -3.92 17.77
CA TRP A 47 6.87 -3.31 16.52
C TRP A 47 8.25 -2.70 16.74
N TYR A 48 9.25 -3.18 16.01
CA TYR A 48 10.62 -2.70 16.14
C TYR A 48 11.38 -2.78 14.82
N VAL A 49 12.57 -2.17 14.79
CA VAL A 49 13.44 -2.17 13.61
C VAL A 49 14.73 -2.89 13.97
N GLU A 50 15.13 -3.82 13.12
CA GLU A 50 16.37 -4.57 13.22
C GLU A 50 16.96 -4.80 11.83
N ASN A 51 18.24 -4.49 11.63
CA ASN A 51 18.98 -4.70 10.37
C ASN A 51 18.29 -4.09 9.13
N GLY A 52 17.66 -2.92 9.27
CA GLY A 52 16.95 -2.26 8.17
C GLY A 52 15.56 -2.82 7.88
N GLU A 53 15.09 -3.77 8.66
CA GLU A 53 13.78 -4.42 8.53
C GLU A 53 12.84 -3.96 9.65
N LEU A 54 11.59 -3.72 9.32
CA LEU A 54 10.50 -3.51 10.26
C LEU A 54 9.95 -4.88 10.65
N ILE A 55 9.91 -5.16 11.94
CA ILE A 55 9.46 -6.45 12.47
C ILE A 55 8.20 -6.26 13.29
N CYS A 56 7.20 -7.10 13.03
CA CYS A 56 6.09 -7.28 13.95
C CYS A 56 6.13 -8.69 14.55
N GLU A 57 5.93 -8.76 15.84
CA GLU A 57 5.97 -9.98 16.63
C GLU A 57 4.89 -9.96 17.71
N SER A 58 4.23 -11.11 17.91
CA SER A 58 3.20 -11.25 18.94
C SER A 58 3.73 -10.86 20.31
N GLY A 59 2.99 -10.01 20.97
CA GLY A 59 3.22 -9.60 22.36
C GLY A 59 2.67 -10.63 23.35
N PRO A 60 2.81 -10.35 24.65
CA PRO A 60 2.41 -11.28 25.70
C PRO A 60 0.90 -11.53 25.78
N ASN A 61 0.10 -10.59 25.29
CA ASN A 61 -1.37 -10.67 25.34
C ASN A 61 -1.95 -11.34 24.10
N ALA A 62 -1.14 -11.67 23.09
CA ALA A 62 -1.54 -12.33 21.84
C ALA A 62 -2.79 -11.69 21.19
N GLN A 63 -2.88 -10.36 21.23
CA GLN A 63 -3.99 -9.57 20.72
C GLN A 63 -3.73 -9.10 19.28
N TYR A 64 -4.73 -8.46 18.69
CA TYR A 64 -4.50 -7.69 17.47
C TYR A 64 -3.61 -6.48 17.75
N GLY A 65 -2.68 -6.21 16.86
CA GLY A 65 -1.86 -5.02 16.87
C GLY A 65 -1.74 -4.42 15.47
N TYR A 66 -1.57 -3.10 15.43
CA TYR A 66 -1.45 -2.38 14.17
C TYR A 66 -0.34 -1.35 14.23
N LEU A 67 0.34 -1.16 13.10
CA LEU A 67 1.25 -0.06 12.88
C LEU A 67 0.71 0.79 11.73
N LYS A 68 0.15 1.97 12.04
CA LYS A 68 -0.56 2.82 11.07
C LYS A 68 0.26 4.06 10.71
N THR A 69 0.24 4.46 9.45
CA THR A 69 0.82 5.74 9.01
C THR A 69 0.11 6.94 9.65
N LYS A 70 0.87 7.97 10.03
CA LYS A 70 0.32 9.26 10.49
C LYS A 70 -0.48 9.96 9.39
N LYS A 71 -0.02 9.86 8.14
CA LYS A 71 -0.67 10.44 6.96
C LYS A 71 -1.75 9.51 6.41
N ASN A 72 -2.83 10.10 5.89
CA ASN A 72 -3.86 9.41 5.13
C ASN A 72 -3.55 9.46 3.63
N TYR A 73 -4.07 8.48 2.89
CA TYR A 73 -3.83 8.31 1.45
C TYR A 73 -5.15 7.96 0.74
N LYS A 74 -5.39 8.58 -0.42
CA LYS A 74 -6.62 8.38 -1.20
C LYS A 74 -6.40 7.49 -2.42
N ASN A 75 -5.61 7.95 -3.39
CA ASN A 75 -5.25 7.18 -4.57
C ASN A 75 -3.75 6.94 -4.56
N PHE A 76 -3.32 5.72 -4.71
CA PHE A 76 -1.90 5.40 -4.60
C PHE A 76 -1.55 4.05 -5.22
N ILE A 77 -0.25 3.88 -5.43
CA ILE A 77 0.39 2.58 -5.58
C ILE A 77 1.27 2.39 -4.35
N LEU A 78 1.06 1.33 -3.62
CA LEU A 78 1.88 0.87 -2.51
C LEU A 78 2.66 -0.36 -2.96
N GLU A 79 3.95 -0.35 -2.74
CA GLU A 79 4.87 -1.45 -3.02
C GLU A 79 5.63 -1.78 -1.74
N LEU A 80 5.73 -3.04 -1.40
CA LEU A 80 6.42 -3.48 -0.20
C LEU A 80 6.90 -4.92 -0.33
N GLU A 81 7.85 -5.30 0.51
CA GLU A 81 8.26 -6.69 0.69
C GLU A 81 7.93 -7.17 2.09
N PHE A 82 7.48 -8.41 2.18
CA PHE A 82 7.24 -9.09 3.46
C PHE A 82 7.82 -10.50 3.48
N LYS A 83 8.19 -10.95 4.66
CA LYS A 83 8.59 -12.32 4.94
C LYS A 83 7.88 -12.81 6.19
N GLN A 84 7.05 -13.84 6.00
CA GLN A 84 6.34 -14.49 7.08
C GLN A 84 7.27 -15.53 7.74
N GLU A 85 7.57 -15.31 9.00
CA GLU A 85 8.16 -16.33 9.88
C GLU A 85 7.00 -16.98 10.64
N ALA A 86 7.21 -18.02 11.37
CA ALA A 86 6.20 -18.83 12.09
C ALA A 86 4.77 -18.23 12.13
N ASN A 87 3.77 -18.93 11.61
CA ASN A 87 2.35 -18.55 11.59
C ASN A 87 2.10 -17.09 11.20
N GLY A 88 2.68 -16.63 10.12
CA GLY A 88 2.69 -15.22 9.73
C GLY A 88 1.34 -14.66 9.27
N ASN A 89 0.26 -14.75 10.08
CA ASN A 89 -1.01 -14.13 9.76
C ASN A 89 -0.95 -12.62 10.06
N SER A 90 -1.10 -11.83 9.03
CA SER A 90 -0.95 -10.39 9.00
C SER A 90 -1.81 -9.76 7.90
N GLY A 91 -1.58 -8.51 7.58
CA GLY A 91 -2.30 -7.82 6.52
C GLY A 91 -1.84 -6.38 6.31
N VAL A 92 -2.20 -5.83 5.18
CA VAL A 92 -1.98 -4.43 4.83
C VAL A 92 -3.34 -3.75 4.69
N PHE A 93 -3.70 -2.93 5.66
CA PHE A 93 -4.92 -2.14 5.60
C PHE A 93 -4.73 -0.88 4.78
N ILE A 94 -5.74 -0.56 4.00
CA ILE A 94 -5.82 0.66 3.19
C ILE A 94 -7.02 1.50 3.63
N ARG A 95 -6.86 2.85 3.55
CA ARG A 95 -7.90 3.81 3.95
C ARG A 95 -8.48 3.47 5.30
N SER A 96 -7.61 3.13 6.25
CA SER A 96 -8.00 2.59 7.54
C SER A 96 -8.01 3.64 8.64
N THR A 97 -8.86 3.40 9.64
CA THR A 97 -8.80 4.03 10.95
C THR A 97 -8.55 2.96 12.00
N VAL A 98 -7.83 3.30 13.05
CA VAL A 98 -7.52 2.39 14.16
C VAL A 98 -7.89 3.06 15.47
N ASP A 99 -8.60 2.34 16.33
CA ASP A 99 -8.95 2.72 17.68
C ASP A 99 -8.64 1.55 18.62
N GLY A 100 -7.64 1.70 19.48
CA GLY A 100 -7.10 0.62 20.29
C GLY A 100 -6.67 -0.58 19.45
N THR A 101 -7.33 -1.73 19.63
CA THR A 101 -7.10 -2.97 18.87
C THR A 101 -8.18 -3.21 17.79
N LYS A 102 -8.99 -2.21 17.49
CA LYS A 102 -10.00 -2.27 16.42
C LYS A 102 -9.56 -1.45 15.22
N VAL A 103 -9.59 -2.05 14.05
CA VAL A 103 -9.28 -1.42 12.76
C VAL A 103 -10.52 -1.42 11.88
N SER A 104 -10.88 -0.26 11.32
CA SER A 104 -11.87 -0.16 10.25
C SER A 104 -11.16 0.10 8.94
N GLY A 105 -11.63 -0.48 7.85
CA GLY A 105 -11.06 -0.34 6.51
C GLY A 105 -10.93 -1.68 5.79
N TRP A 106 -10.12 -1.72 4.77
CA TRP A 106 -9.99 -2.86 3.87
C TRP A 106 -8.59 -3.44 3.97
N GLN A 107 -8.52 -4.69 4.36
CA GLN A 107 -7.29 -5.45 4.47
C GLN A 107 -6.98 -6.13 3.14
N VAL A 108 -5.78 -5.91 2.63
CA VAL A 108 -5.12 -6.83 1.71
C VAL A 108 -4.48 -7.92 2.56
N GLU A 109 -4.97 -9.14 2.42
CA GLU A 109 -4.56 -10.27 3.26
C GLU A 109 -3.09 -10.63 3.05
N VAL A 110 -2.38 -10.92 4.15
CA VAL A 110 -1.06 -11.54 4.21
C VAL A 110 -1.14 -12.68 5.21
N ALA A 111 -1.33 -13.90 4.72
CA ALA A 111 -1.60 -15.06 5.55
C ALA A 111 -0.82 -16.28 5.05
N PRO A 112 -0.71 -17.37 5.85
CA PRO A 112 -0.10 -18.61 5.40
C PRO A 112 -0.75 -19.20 4.13
N PRO A 113 -0.09 -20.15 3.45
CA PRO A 113 -0.64 -20.79 2.25
C PRO A 113 -2.09 -21.25 2.42
N ARG A 114 -2.89 -21.10 1.36
CA ARG A 114 -4.33 -21.42 1.31
C ARG A 114 -5.23 -20.54 2.19
N LYS A 115 -4.72 -19.40 2.65
CA LYS A 115 -5.46 -18.41 3.45
C LYS A 115 -5.68 -17.08 2.72
N PHE A 116 -5.66 -17.11 1.37
CA PHE A 116 -6.10 -16.03 0.48
C PHE A 116 -5.24 -14.77 0.46
N THR A 117 -3.90 -14.87 0.64
CA THR A 117 -2.97 -13.73 0.51
C THR A 117 -3.24 -12.95 -0.78
N GLY A 118 -3.35 -11.62 -0.65
CA GLY A 118 -3.71 -10.70 -1.75
C GLY A 118 -5.21 -10.51 -1.96
N GLY A 119 -6.08 -11.21 -1.24
CA GLY A 119 -7.53 -10.97 -1.22
C GLY A 119 -7.92 -9.74 -0.40
N ILE A 120 -9.18 -9.34 -0.44
CA ILE A 120 -9.70 -8.18 0.30
C ILE A 120 -10.73 -8.61 1.32
N TYR A 121 -10.46 -8.19 2.56
CA TYR A 121 -11.35 -8.37 3.71
C TYR A 121 -11.75 -7.01 4.29
N GLU A 122 -13.03 -6.78 4.56
CA GLU A 122 -13.52 -5.60 5.27
C GLU A 122 -13.65 -5.91 6.75
N SER A 123 -12.70 -5.40 7.53
CA SER A 123 -12.66 -5.63 8.99
C SER A 123 -13.78 -4.87 9.71
N TYR A 124 -14.44 -5.54 10.65
CA TYR A 124 -15.63 -5.03 11.34
C TYR A 124 -16.75 -4.56 10.41
N GLY A 125 -16.81 -5.13 9.20
CA GLY A 125 -17.79 -4.81 8.17
C GLY A 125 -18.38 -6.05 7.52
N ARG A 126 -18.25 -6.14 6.19
CA ARG A 126 -18.86 -7.22 5.38
C ARG A 126 -18.03 -8.51 5.32
N GLY A 127 -16.83 -8.55 5.96
CA GLY A 127 -15.94 -9.69 5.88
C GLY A 127 -15.25 -9.81 4.52
N TRP A 128 -15.12 -11.03 3.98
CA TRP A 128 -14.49 -11.26 2.68
C TRP A 128 -15.27 -10.62 1.54
N LEU A 129 -14.64 -9.67 0.84
CA LEU A 129 -15.19 -9.04 -0.35
C LEU A 129 -14.78 -9.79 -1.62
N ILE A 130 -13.53 -10.23 -1.70
CA ILE A 130 -13.02 -11.04 -2.79
C ILE A 130 -11.82 -11.87 -2.32
N LYS A 131 -11.79 -13.13 -2.72
CA LYS A 131 -10.69 -14.07 -2.50
C LYS A 131 -9.97 -14.33 -3.83
N PRO A 132 -8.64 -14.46 -3.84
CA PRO A 132 -7.92 -14.90 -5.03
C PRO A 132 -8.36 -16.29 -5.45
N ASN A 133 -8.23 -16.59 -6.75
CA ASN A 133 -8.35 -17.96 -7.21
C ASN A 133 -7.32 -18.85 -6.52
N PRO A 134 -7.72 -20.01 -5.96
CA PRO A 134 -6.81 -20.92 -5.25
C PRO A 134 -5.57 -21.34 -6.06
N ALA A 135 -5.67 -21.42 -7.38
CA ALA A 135 -4.53 -21.73 -8.27
C ALA A 135 -3.38 -20.69 -8.17
N LYS A 136 -3.64 -19.49 -7.64
CA LYS A 136 -2.64 -18.42 -7.45
C LYS A 136 -1.90 -18.53 -6.11
N ASP A 137 -2.26 -19.46 -5.25
CA ASP A 137 -1.63 -19.64 -3.95
C ASP A 137 -0.13 -19.93 -4.06
N SER A 138 0.29 -20.58 -5.14
CA SER A 138 1.71 -20.84 -5.45
C SER A 138 2.55 -19.58 -5.67
N ALA A 139 1.92 -18.40 -5.83
CA ALA A 139 2.64 -17.12 -5.87
C ALA A 139 3.24 -16.76 -4.52
N LEU A 140 2.69 -17.26 -3.40
CA LEU A 140 3.22 -17.04 -2.06
C LEU A 140 4.41 -17.99 -1.78
N LYS A 141 5.51 -17.42 -1.32
CA LYS A 141 6.71 -18.13 -0.89
C LYS A 141 6.86 -17.99 0.62
N MET A 142 6.30 -18.95 1.37
CA MET A 142 6.36 -18.95 2.84
C MET A 142 7.80 -19.01 3.33
N GLY A 143 8.18 -18.16 4.30
CA GLY A 143 9.53 -18.08 4.84
C GLY A 143 10.54 -17.32 3.97
N GLU A 144 10.16 -16.91 2.77
CA GLU A 144 10.99 -16.11 1.87
C GLU A 144 10.45 -14.67 1.75
N TRP A 145 11.24 -13.76 1.16
CA TRP A 145 10.79 -12.44 0.80
C TRP A 145 9.78 -12.50 -0.35
N ASN A 146 8.63 -11.88 -0.14
CA ASN A 146 7.57 -11.73 -1.12
C ASN A 146 7.37 -10.26 -1.44
N TYR A 147 7.30 -9.92 -2.72
CA TYR A 147 6.95 -8.59 -3.19
C TYR A 147 5.45 -8.45 -3.38
N MET A 148 4.85 -7.46 -2.75
CA MET A 148 3.44 -7.12 -2.89
C MET A 148 3.28 -5.73 -3.47
N LYS A 149 2.38 -5.60 -4.44
CA LYS A 149 1.94 -4.33 -5.01
C LYS A 149 0.44 -4.18 -4.84
N ILE A 150 0.02 -3.02 -4.36
CA ILE A 150 -1.38 -2.65 -4.15
C ILE A 150 -1.63 -1.34 -4.88
N LYS A 151 -2.58 -1.33 -5.84
CA LYS A 151 -2.98 -0.12 -6.57
C LYS A 151 -4.42 0.21 -6.21
N VAL A 152 -4.65 1.44 -5.73
CA VAL A 152 -5.97 1.95 -5.32
C VAL A 152 -6.25 3.24 -6.08
N ILE A 153 -7.32 3.24 -6.88
CA ILE A 153 -7.80 4.44 -7.60
C ILE A 153 -9.31 4.50 -7.49
N GLY A 154 -9.82 5.55 -6.85
CA GLY A 154 -11.25 5.69 -6.59
C GLY A 154 -11.81 4.44 -5.92
N SER A 155 -12.77 3.79 -6.56
CA SER A 155 -13.42 2.56 -6.10
C SER A 155 -12.67 1.28 -6.45
N SER A 156 -11.58 1.37 -7.23
CA SER A 156 -10.90 0.20 -7.78
C SER A 156 -9.65 -0.14 -6.99
N ILE A 157 -9.49 -1.41 -6.64
CA ILE A 157 -8.30 -1.99 -6.04
C ILE A 157 -7.78 -3.16 -6.87
N THR A 158 -6.47 -3.21 -7.05
CA THR A 158 -5.79 -4.34 -7.69
C THR A 158 -4.59 -4.73 -6.85
N THR A 159 -4.40 -6.02 -6.63
CA THR A 159 -3.27 -6.56 -5.87
C THR A 159 -2.45 -7.52 -6.71
N TRP A 160 -1.13 -7.52 -6.49
CA TRP A 160 -0.18 -8.46 -7.08
C TRP A 160 0.73 -9.01 -6.00
N LEU A 161 1.09 -10.27 -6.14
CA LEU A 161 2.05 -10.98 -5.30
C LEU A 161 3.11 -11.63 -6.21
N ASN A 162 4.37 -11.28 -6.03
CA ASN A 162 5.49 -11.78 -6.83
C ASN A 162 5.23 -11.72 -8.36
N GLY A 163 4.63 -10.59 -8.83
CA GLY A 163 4.27 -10.37 -10.22
C GLY A 163 2.92 -10.99 -10.66
N THR A 164 2.37 -11.92 -9.88
CA THR A 164 1.06 -12.53 -10.17
C THR A 164 -0.07 -11.59 -9.72
N LYS A 165 -0.97 -11.21 -10.64
CA LYS A 165 -2.17 -10.45 -10.28
C LYS A 165 -3.12 -11.34 -9.48
N MET A 166 -3.27 -11.05 -8.18
CA MET A 166 -4.12 -11.80 -7.26
C MET A 166 -5.59 -11.49 -7.50
N ILE A 167 -5.98 -10.21 -7.38
CA ILE A 167 -7.35 -9.76 -7.60
C ILE A 167 -7.40 -8.42 -8.35
N HIS A 168 -8.56 -8.13 -8.90
CA HIS A 168 -9.02 -6.81 -9.29
C HIS A 168 -10.48 -6.70 -8.84
N PHE A 169 -10.80 -5.64 -8.10
CA PHE A 169 -12.10 -5.48 -7.45
C PHE A 169 -12.54 -4.01 -7.48
N THR A 170 -13.83 -3.78 -7.66
CA THR A 170 -14.41 -2.43 -7.62
C THR A 170 -15.55 -2.40 -6.61
N ASP A 171 -15.51 -1.43 -5.70
CA ASP A 171 -16.48 -1.30 -4.61
C ASP A 171 -16.68 0.17 -4.24
N LYS A 172 -17.93 0.65 -4.27
CA LYS A 172 -18.26 2.06 -4.00
C LYS A 172 -17.87 2.48 -2.57
N LYS A 173 -17.98 1.58 -1.60
CA LYS A 173 -17.63 1.87 -0.21
C LYS A 173 -16.11 2.07 -0.06
N ILE A 174 -15.31 1.26 -0.74
CA ILE A 174 -13.85 1.48 -0.83
C ILE A 174 -13.59 2.86 -1.45
N GLY A 175 -14.31 3.23 -2.51
CA GLY A 175 -14.15 4.52 -3.17
C GLY A 175 -14.45 5.73 -2.31
N ALA A 176 -15.39 5.60 -1.39
CA ALA A 176 -15.77 6.63 -0.42
C ALA A 176 -14.87 6.65 0.83
N GLY A 177 -14.05 5.62 1.05
CA GLY A 177 -13.21 5.49 2.23
C GLY A 177 -12.03 6.43 2.23
N GLU A 178 -11.61 6.84 3.43
CA GLU A 178 -10.43 7.65 3.70
C GLU A 178 -9.68 7.09 4.91
N GLY A 179 -8.37 7.24 4.95
CA GLY A 179 -7.58 6.83 6.10
C GLY A 179 -6.14 6.47 5.76
N GLY A 180 -5.44 5.94 6.77
CA GLY A 180 -4.04 5.56 6.66
C GLY A 180 -3.83 4.17 6.05
N ILE A 181 -2.56 3.84 5.88
CA ILE A 181 -2.09 2.49 5.64
C ILE A 181 -1.71 1.90 6.99
N ALA A 182 -2.15 0.66 7.29
CA ALA A 182 -1.73 0.00 8.51
C ALA A 182 -1.26 -1.43 8.22
N LEU A 183 -0.16 -1.81 8.86
CA LEU A 183 0.28 -3.19 8.93
C LEU A 183 -0.37 -3.84 10.15
N GLN A 184 -0.72 -5.11 10.05
CA GLN A 184 -1.38 -5.85 11.11
C GLN A 184 -0.47 -6.90 11.71
N ILE A 185 -0.69 -7.20 12.98
CA ILE A 185 -0.43 -8.50 13.57
C ILE A 185 -1.76 -9.10 14.04
N HIS A 186 -2.05 -10.33 13.62
CA HIS A 186 -3.28 -11.02 14.00
C HIS A 186 -3.22 -11.49 15.47
N ASP A 187 -4.35 -11.73 16.10
CA ASP A 187 -4.41 -12.33 17.44
C ASP A 187 -3.99 -13.82 17.42
N GLY A 188 -3.96 -14.43 18.60
CA GLY A 188 -3.67 -15.86 18.79
C GLY A 188 -2.20 -16.20 19.04
N GLY A 189 -1.30 -15.23 18.96
CA GLY A 189 0.13 -15.42 19.29
C GLY A 189 0.93 -16.20 18.26
N GLY A 190 2.24 -16.31 18.51
CA GLY A 190 3.17 -17.07 17.67
C GLY A 190 3.40 -16.49 16.26
N ILE A 191 3.05 -15.21 16.04
CA ILE A 191 3.17 -14.54 14.75
C ILE A 191 4.45 -13.72 14.70
N LYS A 192 5.17 -13.85 13.59
CA LYS A 192 6.29 -12.97 13.26
C LYS A 192 6.33 -12.72 11.76
N VAL A 193 6.31 -11.45 11.39
CA VAL A 193 6.42 -11.00 10.00
C VAL A 193 7.43 -9.86 9.91
N ARG A 194 8.29 -9.93 8.90
CA ARG A 194 9.27 -8.89 8.56
C ARG A 194 8.79 -8.13 7.35
N TRP A 195 9.05 -6.82 7.34
CA TRP A 195 8.69 -5.89 6.28
C TRP A 195 9.88 -5.04 5.91
N ARG A 196 10.03 -4.74 4.61
CA ARG A 196 11.03 -3.80 4.10
C ARG A 196 10.59 -3.18 2.77
N ASN A 197 11.36 -2.24 2.27
CA ASN A 197 11.14 -1.63 0.95
C ASN A 197 9.70 -1.13 0.77
N ILE A 198 9.17 -0.45 1.80
CA ILE A 198 7.78 0.07 1.81
C ILE A 198 7.78 1.43 1.13
N TYR A 199 7.26 1.49 -0.10
CA TYR A 199 7.19 2.70 -0.91
C TYR A 199 5.77 3.01 -1.33
N ILE A 200 5.45 4.30 -1.42
CA ILE A 200 4.17 4.78 -1.92
C ILE A 200 4.36 5.80 -3.02
N LYS A 201 3.52 5.70 -4.05
CA LYS A 201 3.32 6.70 -5.08
C LYS A 201 1.88 7.19 -4.99
N GLU A 202 1.68 8.45 -4.60
CA GLU A 202 0.36 9.09 -4.65
C GLU A 202 0.00 9.41 -6.11
N LEU A 203 -1.29 9.26 -6.47
CA LEU A 203 -1.81 9.38 -7.83
C LEU A 203 -2.83 10.51 -7.94
#